data_4d268777b0595a583903fced568e4677
#
_entry.id   4d268777b0595a583903fced568e4677
#
_cell.length_a   1.000
_cell.length_b   1.000
_cell.length_c   1.000
_cell.angle_alpha   90.00
_cell.angle_beta   90.00
_cell.angle_gamma   90.00
#
_symmetry.space_group_name_H-M   'P 1'
#
loop_
_entity.id
_entity.type
_entity.pdbx_description
1 polymer ?
#
loop_
_entity_poly.entity_id
_entity_poly.type
_entity_poly.pdbx_seq_one_letter_code
_entity_poly.pdbx_strand_id
1 'polypeptide(L)' 'MKQQKLSKRAMAYLKRIEACADRNEIEGIRIEFSQDCSAYRLSWEDFTALYTAQQAKRKAIRGER' A
#
# COMPACT_ATOMS: atom_id res chain seq x y z
N MET A 1 19.34 2.28 10.91
CA MET A 1 18.80 2.23 10.59
C MET A 1 17.74 2.55 10.75
N LYS A 2 17.23 2.95 10.40
CA LYS A 2 16.33 3.30 10.63
C LYS A 2 15.28 2.95 10.10
N GLN A 3 14.53 2.67 10.40
CA GLN A 3 13.55 2.33 9.73
C GLN A 3 12.52 3.23 9.70
N GLN A 4 11.67 3.24 8.73
CA GLN A 4 10.71 4.15 8.76
C GLN A 4 9.64 3.81 9.67
N LYS A 5 9.04 4.74 10.27
CA LYS A 5 8.04 4.55 11.16
C LYS A 5 6.77 4.80 10.51
N LEU A 6 5.98 3.85 10.11
CA LEU A 6 4.70 4.05 9.47
C LEU A 6 3.60 4.22 10.51
N SER A 7 2.58 4.98 10.18
CA SER A 7 1.47 5.17 11.09
C SER A 7 0.69 3.86 11.17
N LYS A 8 -0.18 3.78 12.15
CA LYS A 8 -0.98 2.59 12.31
C LYS A 8 -1.87 2.38 11.12
N ARG A 9 -2.39 3.45 10.56
CA ARG A 9 -3.23 3.36 9.38
C ARG A 9 -2.44 2.81 8.21
N ALA A 10 -1.20 3.27 8.04
CA ALA A 10 -0.37 2.78 6.95
C ALA A 10 -0.04 1.31 7.13
N MET A 11 0.21 0.90 8.36
CA MET A 11 0.52 -0.49 8.61
C MET A 11 -0.67 -1.39 8.34
N ALA A 12 -1.87 -0.91 8.61
CA ALA A 12 -3.06 -1.68 8.31
C ALA A 12 -3.20 -1.88 6.81
N TYR A 13 -2.93 -0.83 6.03
CA TYR A 13 -2.98 -0.96 4.58
C TYR A 13 -1.89 -1.92 4.09
N LEU A 14 -0.72 -1.85 4.67
CA LEU A 14 0.36 -2.70 4.25
C LEU A 14 -0.02 -4.18 4.44
N LYS A 15 -0.67 -4.50 5.55
CA LYS A 15 -1.09 -5.84 5.77
C LYS A 15 -2.12 -6.27 4.75
N ARG A 16 -3.01 -5.38 4.39
CA ARG A 16 -4.01 -5.68 3.38
C ARG A 16 -3.35 -5.93 2.04
N ILE A 17 -2.33 -5.14 1.70
CA ILE A 17 -1.63 -5.32 0.45
C ILE A 17 -0.95 -6.68 0.43
N GLU A 18 -0.32 -7.05 1.52
CA GLU A 18 0.37 -8.33 1.57
C GLU A 18 -0.56 -9.51 1.47
N ALA A 19 -1.79 -9.34 1.89
CA ALA A 19 -2.75 -10.40 1.84
C ALA A 19 -3.53 -10.48 0.54
N CYS A 20 -3.31 -9.54 -0.36
CA CYS A 20 -4.05 -9.54 -1.60
C CYS A 20 -3.72 -10.73 -2.47
N ALA A 21 -4.74 -11.25 -3.11
CA ALA A 21 -4.56 -12.38 -3.98
C ALA A 21 -4.69 -12.01 -5.44
N ASP A 22 -5.29 -10.89 -5.76
CA ASP A 22 -5.42 -10.53 -7.17
C ASP A 22 -5.29 -9.03 -7.37
N ARG A 23 -5.20 -8.64 -8.62
CA ARG A 23 -4.94 -7.26 -8.95
C ARG A 23 -6.09 -6.34 -8.65
N ASN A 24 -7.29 -6.83 -8.73
CA ASN A 24 -8.43 -5.99 -8.42
C ASN A 24 -8.41 -5.56 -6.96
N GLU A 25 -8.02 -6.46 -6.08
CA GLU A 25 -7.92 -6.12 -4.68
C GLU A 25 -6.85 -5.07 -4.46
N ILE A 26 -5.73 -5.22 -5.13
CA ILE A 26 -4.65 -4.27 -4.98
C ILE A 26 -5.05 -2.90 -5.47
N GLU A 27 -5.74 -2.84 -6.60
CA GLU A 27 -6.18 -1.55 -7.12
C GLU A 27 -7.18 -0.88 -6.18
N GLY A 28 -8.04 -1.65 -5.57
CA GLY A 28 -9.00 -1.11 -4.62
C GLY A 28 -8.30 -0.51 -3.42
N ILE A 29 -7.28 -1.19 -2.91
CA ILE A 29 -6.54 -0.67 -1.78
C ILE A 29 -5.79 0.58 -2.17
N ARG A 30 -5.22 0.61 -3.36
CA ARG A 30 -4.50 1.78 -3.83
C ARG A 30 -5.40 3.00 -3.84
N ILE A 31 -6.63 2.84 -4.32
CA ILE A 31 -7.56 3.92 -4.34
C ILE A 31 -7.86 4.39 -2.93
N GLU A 32 -8.05 3.45 -2.01
CA GLU A 32 -8.35 3.81 -0.64
C GLU A 32 -7.23 4.61 0.01
N PHE A 33 -6.00 4.14 -0.09
CA PHE A 33 -4.94 4.87 0.58
C PHE A 33 -4.61 6.18 -0.15
N SER A 34 -4.89 6.26 -1.44
CA SER A 34 -4.72 7.50 -2.14
C SER A 34 -5.72 8.54 -1.62
N GLN A 35 -6.94 8.10 -1.37
CA GLN A 35 -7.94 9.00 -0.83
C GLN A 35 -7.57 9.45 0.57
N ASP A 36 -7.02 8.56 1.38
CA ASP A 36 -6.61 8.92 2.71
C ASP A 36 -5.46 9.93 2.65
N CYS A 37 -4.56 9.77 1.71
CA CYS A 37 -3.48 10.71 1.56
C CYS A 37 -4.02 12.08 1.17
N SER A 38 -4.98 12.13 0.26
CA SER A 38 -5.59 13.37 -0.14
C SER A 38 -6.33 14.03 1.00
N ALA A 39 -6.86 13.25 1.91
CA ALA A 39 -7.58 13.77 3.06
C ALA A 39 -6.65 14.06 4.23
N TYR A 40 -5.36 13.98 4.01
CA TYR A 40 -4.36 14.25 5.04
C TYR A 40 -4.39 13.24 6.19
N ARG A 41 -4.87 12.03 5.93
CA ARG A 41 -4.85 10.99 6.94
C ARG A 41 -3.59 10.18 6.88
N LEU A 42 -2.85 10.27 5.76
CA LEU A 42 -1.58 9.59 5.61
C LEU A 42 -0.56 10.64 5.24
N SER A 43 0.66 10.50 5.72
CA SER A 43 1.71 11.43 5.35
C SER A 43 2.24 11.00 4.00
N TRP A 44 3.03 11.85 3.39
CA TRP A 44 3.64 11.54 2.10
C TRP A 44 4.55 10.33 2.23
N GLU A 45 5.23 10.20 3.35
CA GLU A 45 6.10 9.08 3.58
C GLU A 45 5.32 7.78 3.68
N ASP A 46 4.17 7.82 4.36
CA ASP A 46 3.32 6.65 4.45
C ASP A 46 2.82 6.28 3.06
N PHE A 47 2.37 7.27 2.31
CA PHE A 47 1.85 7.01 0.97
C PHE A 47 2.92 6.39 0.09
N THR A 48 4.13 6.92 0.12
CA THR A 48 5.20 6.42 -0.72
C THR A 48 5.53 4.96 -0.37
N ALA A 49 5.56 4.65 0.92
CA ALA A 49 5.84 3.28 1.33
C ALA A 49 4.76 2.33 0.86
N LEU A 50 3.49 2.75 0.99
CA LEU A 50 2.39 1.90 0.55
C LEU A 50 2.38 1.74 -0.96
N TYR A 51 2.68 2.81 -1.66
CA TYR A 51 2.69 2.75 -3.11
C TYR A 51 3.78 1.80 -3.58
N THR A 52 4.95 1.85 -2.98
CA THR A 52 6.03 0.96 -3.33
C THR A 52 5.64 -0.49 -3.06
N ALA A 53 5.03 -0.76 -1.93
CA ALA A 53 4.61 -2.11 -1.59
C ALA A 53 3.53 -2.60 -2.56
N GLN A 54 2.62 -1.71 -2.91
CA GLN A 54 1.54 -2.04 -3.82
C GLN A 54 2.08 -2.41 -5.20
N GLN A 55 3.06 -1.64 -5.69
CA GLN A 55 3.65 -1.90 -6.98
C GLN A 55 4.40 -3.24 -6.97
N ALA A 56 5.13 -3.50 -5.90
CA ALA A 56 5.85 -4.75 -5.81
C ALA A 56 4.92 -5.95 -5.80
N LYS A 57 3.82 -5.83 -5.05
CA LYS A 57 2.87 -6.93 -4.97
C LYS A 57 2.19 -7.14 -6.32
N ARG A 58 1.83 -6.07 -6.97
CA ARG A 58 1.19 -6.15 -8.26
C ARG A 58 2.07 -6.84 -9.28
N LYS A 59 3.37 -6.53 -9.27
CA LYS A 59 4.28 -7.16 -10.14
C LYS A 59 4.42 -8.61 -9.82
N ALA A 60 4.43 -8.99 -8.55
CA ALA A 60 4.56 -10.38 -8.16
C ALA A 60 3.36 -11.19 -8.65
N ILE A 61 2.17 -10.63 -8.54
CA ILE A 61 0.99 -11.33 -9.00
C ILE A 61 1.03 -11.50 -10.49
N ARG A 62 1.43 -10.44 -11.22
CA ARG A 62 1.50 -10.55 -12.59
C ARG A 62 2.53 -11.53 -13.05
N GLY A 63 3.64 -11.57 -12.37
CA GLY A 63 4.71 -12.41 -12.67
C GLY A 63 4.40 -13.84 -12.57
N GLU A 64 3.37 -14.13 -11.84
CA GLU A 64 3.04 -15.36 -11.63
C GLU A 64 2.52 -16.05 -12.80
N ARG A 65 1.98 -15.59 -13.63
CA ARG A 65 1.44 -16.17 -14.68
C ARG A 65 1.93 -17.02 -15.31
#